data_fa7019c6f70a8f4f87e9fa13bc34dc95
#
_entry.id   fa7019c6f70a8f4f87e9fa13bc34dc95
#
_cell.length_a   1.000
_cell.length_b   1.000
_cell.length_c   1.000
_cell.angle_alpha   90.00
_cell.angle_beta   90.00
_cell.angle_gamma   90.00
#
_symmetry.space_group_name_H-M   'P 1'
#
loop_
_entity.id
_entity.type
_entity.pdbx_description
1 polymer ?
#
loop_
_entity_poly.entity_id
_entity_poly.type
_entity_poly.pdbx_seq_one_letter_code
_entity_poly.pdbx_strand_id
1 'polypeptide(L)'
;MAHLTGTAIIGYGYILSYEEVDMDKYEHDLYNTDMIFPLDCTNYESPWFYGIILKSVDLDYDLENESKIAERINIPSYVVSNVTTSFNEDFPELDTKEINLRLLPHVWW
;
A
#
# COMPACT_ATOMS: atom_id res chain seq x y z
N MET A 1 20.06 -8.43 -18.15
CA MET A 1 19.67 -7.35 -17.26
C MET A 1 18.27 -7.63 -16.72
N ALA A 2 18.12 -7.72 -15.40
CA ALA A 2 16.81 -7.90 -14.83
C ALA A 2 16.00 -6.61 -15.00
N HIS A 3 14.82 -6.71 -15.58
CA HIS A 3 13.92 -5.58 -15.69
C HIS A 3 13.09 -5.50 -14.43
N LEU A 4 13.44 -4.57 -13.55
CA LEU A 4 12.60 -4.24 -12.43
C LEU A 4 11.51 -3.28 -12.91
N THR A 5 10.29 -3.62 -12.63
CA THR A 5 9.17 -2.73 -12.89
C THR A 5 8.92 -1.89 -11.65
N GLY A 6 9.05 -0.57 -11.82
CA GLY A 6 8.78 0.37 -10.75
C GLY A 6 7.68 1.33 -11.14
N THR A 7 6.74 1.55 -10.26
CA THR A 7 5.72 2.57 -10.40
C THR A 7 5.63 3.39 -9.12
N ALA A 8 5.08 4.59 -9.23
CA ALA A 8 4.58 5.31 -8.07
C ALA A 8 3.10 4.96 -7.92
N ILE A 9 2.68 4.71 -6.70
CA ILE A 9 1.27 4.50 -6.40
C ILE A 9 0.78 5.58 -5.45
N ILE A 10 -0.47 5.95 -5.61
CA ILE A 10 -1.16 6.77 -4.63
C ILE A 10 -2.13 5.85 -3.92
N GLY A 11 -1.85 5.59 -2.66
CA GLY A 11 -2.62 4.69 -1.85
C GLY A 11 -3.19 5.38 -0.63
N TYR A 12 -4.31 4.87 -0.15
CA TYR A 12 -4.91 5.31 1.11
C TYR A 12 -4.87 4.13 2.08
N GLY A 13 -4.07 4.28 3.13
CA GLY A 13 -3.90 3.16 4.06
C GLY A 13 -2.78 3.37 5.07
N TYR A 14 -2.19 2.27 5.48
CA TYR A 14 -1.21 2.18 6.56
C TYR A 14 0.12 1.68 6.04
N ILE A 15 1.21 2.15 6.65
CA ILE A 15 2.55 1.61 6.40
C ILE A 15 2.94 0.74 7.58
N LEU A 16 3.38 -0.47 7.27
CA LEU A 16 3.82 -1.45 8.26
C LEU A 16 5.30 -1.76 8.03
N SER A 17 6.05 -1.98 9.10
CA SER A 17 7.37 -2.57 8.96
C SER A 17 7.23 -4.05 8.63
N TYR A 18 8.27 -4.64 8.02
CA TYR A 18 8.24 -6.06 7.71
C TYR A 18 8.10 -6.92 8.98
N GLU A 19 8.57 -6.42 10.12
CA GLU A 19 8.46 -7.11 11.41
C GLU A 19 7.04 -7.13 11.96
N GLU A 20 6.21 -6.20 11.55
CA GLU A 20 4.81 -6.13 11.97
C GLU A 20 3.91 -7.07 11.18
N VAL A 21 4.38 -7.60 10.07
CA VAL A 21 3.61 -8.50 9.21
C VAL A 21 3.96 -9.94 9.58
N ASP A 22 2.95 -10.71 9.99
CA ASP A 22 3.10 -12.13 10.25
C ASP A 22 3.02 -12.90 8.93
N MET A 23 4.16 -13.41 8.47
CA MET A 23 4.23 -14.10 7.18
C MET A 23 3.40 -15.39 7.17
N ASP A 24 3.28 -16.08 8.31
CA ASP A 24 2.42 -17.26 8.39
C ASP A 24 0.96 -16.89 8.13
N LYS A 25 0.48 -15.81 8.73
CA LYS A 25 -0.88 -15.33 8.47
C LYS A 25 -1.07 -14.87 7.04
N TYR A 26 -0.06 -14.25 6.46
CA TYR A 26 -0.12 -13.80 5.08
C TYR A 26 -0.17 -14.99 4.11
N GLU A 27 0.70 -15.98 4.30
CA GLU A 27 0.77 -17.16 3.44
C GLU A 27 -0.50 -18.03 3.52
N HIS A 28 -1.17 -18.02 4.66
CA HIS A 28 -2.40 -18.79 4.88
C HIS A 28 -3.68 -17.96 4.69
N ASP A 29 -3.56 -16.78 4.07
CA ASP A 29 -4.71 -15.90 3.80
C ASP A 29 -5.52 -15.52 5.03
N LEU A 30 -4.86 -15.41 6.20
CA LEU A 30 -5.52 -15.00 7.44
C LEU A 30 -5.63 -13.49 7.57
N TYR A 31 -4.89 -12.75 6.75
CA TYR A 31 -5.10 -11.32 6.54
C TYR A 31 -6.03 -11.11 5.34
N ASN A 32 -6.55 -9.90 5.21
CA ASN A 32 -7.20 -9.49 3.98
C ASN A 32 -6.11 -9.24 2.91
N THR A 33 -5.76 -10.30 2.19
CA THR A 33 -4.61 -10.28 1.27
C THR A 33 -4.81 -9.39 0.06
N ASP A 34 -6.04 -9.01 -0.25
CA ASP A 34 -6.31 -8.04 -1.32
C ASP A 34 -5.85 -6.63 -0.96
N MET A 35 -5.61 -6.37 0.33
CA MET A 35 -5.28 -5.04 0.84
C MET A 35 -3.83 -4.90 1.30
N ILE A 36 -3.07 -5.99 1.39
CA ILE A 36 -1.71 -5.96 1.93
C ILE A 36 -0.70 -6.45 0.90
N PHE A 37 0.40 -5.70 0.74
CA PHE A 37 1.48 -6.09 -0.15
C PHE A 37 2.78 -5.40 0.23
N PRO A 38 3.95 -6.01 -0.10
CA PRO A 38 5.23 -5.35 0.10
C PRO A 38 5.45 -4.22 -0.90
N LEU A 39 6.06 -3.13 -0.48
CA LEU A 39 6.35 -2.01 -1.37
C LEU A 39 7.51 -2.31 -2.32
N ASP A 40 8.43 -3.19 -1.90
CA ASP A 40 9.56 -3.62 -2.73
C ASP A 40 9.73 -5.13 -2.60
N CYS A 41 9.23 -5.87 -3.57
CA CYS A 41 9.29 -7.34 -3.56
C CYS A 41 10.71 -7.89 -3.72
N THR A 42 11.70 -7.05 -4.05
CA THR A 42 13.10 -7.44 -4.17
C THR A 42 13.84 -7.40 -2.84
N ASN A 43 13.24 -6.81 -1.82
CA ASN A 43 13.85 -6.61 -0.50
C ASN A 43 12.91 -7.16 0.57
N TYR A 44 13.32 -8.27 1.22
CA TYR A 44 12.46 -8.88 2.22
C TYR A 44 12.26 -8.02 3.48
N GLU A 45 13.13 -7.02 3.70
CA GLU A 45 12.98 -6.05 4.79
C GLU A 45 12.15 -4.83 4.38
N SER A 46 11.55 -4.86 3.18
CA SER A 46 10.72 -3.77 2.68
C SER A 46 9.56 -3.47 3.63
N PRO A 47 9.19 -2.20 3.77
CA PRO A 47 7.91 -1.87 4.37
C PRO A 47 6.77 -2.48 3.57
N TRP A 48 5.66 -2.74 4.25
CA TRP A 48 4.43 -3.22 3.65
C TRP A 48 3.38 -2.12 3.67
N PHE A 49 2.52 -2.14 2.69
CA PHE A 49 1.37 -1.24 2.63
C PHE A 49 0.10 -2.04 2.84
N TYR A 50 -0.80 -1.49 3.66
CA TYR A 50 -2.13 -2.04 3.87
C TYR A 50 -3.15 -0.97 3.54
N GLY A 51 -3.90 -1.16 2.46
CA GLY A 51 -4.89 -0.18 2.04
C GLY A 51 -5.32 -0.38 0.61
N ILE A 52 -5.76 0.69 -0.01
CA ILE A 52 -6.30 0.68 -1.37
C ILE A 52 -5.43 1.56 -2.26
N ILE A 53 -5.10 1.03 -3.44
CA ILE A 53 -4.41 1.81 -4.48
C ILE A 53 -5.48 2.61 -5.22
N LEU A 54 -5.36 3.93 -5.15
CA LEU A 54 -6.26 4.83 -5.84
C LEU A 54 -5.80 5.12 -7.27
N LYS A 55 -4.49 5.22 -7.47
CA LYS A 55 -3.90 5.42 -8.78
C LYS A 55 -2.50 4.80 -8.84
N SER A 56 -2.12 4.33 -10.03
CA SER A 56 -0.75 3.92 -10.35
C SER A 56 -0.20 4.84 -11.42
N VAL A 57 1.05 5.27 -11.26
CA VAL A 57 1.74 6.12 -12.22
C VAL A 57 3.02 5.43 -12.63
N ASP A 58 3.20 5.22 -13.93
CA ASP A 58 4.44 4.69 -14.45
C ASP A 58 5.53 5.76 -14.38
N LEU A 59 6.61 5.47 -13.66
CA LEU A 59 7.70 6.43 -13.45
C LEU A 59 8.39 6.86 -14.75
N ASP A 60 8.32 6.03 -15.80
CA ASP A 60 8.91 6.37 -17.09
C ASP A 60 8.08 7.35 -17.92
N TYR A 61 6.83 7.55 -17.55
CA TYR A 61 5.87 8.18 -18.45
C TYR A 61 5.39 9.57 -18.06
N ASP A 62 5.25 9.88 -16.75
CA ASP A 62 4.41 11.03 -16.39
C ASP A 62 4.88 11.82 -15.19
N LEU A 63 6.18 12.07 -15.06
CA LEU A 63 6.66 13.00 -14.04
C LEU A 63 5.99 14.39 -14.18
N GLU A 64 5.61 14.77 -15.38
CA GLU A 64 4.94 16.05 -15.63
C GLU A 64 3.49 16.08 -15.16
N ASN A 65 2.82 14.93 -15.06
CA ASN A 65 1.43 14.83 -14.68
C ASN A 65 1.22 14.42 -13.23
N GLU A 66 2.29 14.17 -12.50
CA GLU A 66 2.23 13.69 -11.11
C GLU A 66 1.42 14.64 -10.22
N SER A 67 1.65 15.94 -10.35
CA SER A 67 0.91 16.94 -9.57
C SER A 67 -0.57 16.98 -9.93
N LYS A 68 -0.92 16.77 -11.19
CA LYS A 68 -2.32 16.76 -11.64
C LYS A 68 -3.08 15.53 -11.14
N ILE A 69 -2.38 14.41 -10.99
CA ILE A 69 -2.98 13.17 -10.47
C ILE A 69 -3.31 13.35 -8.99
N ALA A 70 -2.40 13.96 -8.23
CA ALA A 70 -2.59 14.19 -6.79
C ALA A 70 -3.74 15.17 -6.48
N GLU A 71 -3.95 16.17 -7.34
CA GLU A 71 -4.93 17.24 -7.12
C GLU A 71 -6.39 16.79 -7.17
N ARG A 72 -6.68 15.62 -7.77
CA ARG A 72 -8.05 15.19 -8.05
C ARG A 72 -8.45 13.89 -7.35
N ILE A 73 -7.72 13.51 -6.33
CA ILE A 73 -8.03 12.28 -5.61
C ILE A 73 -9.09 12.56 -4.58
N ASN A 74 -10.25 11.97 -4.80
CA ASN A 74 -11.35 12.00 -3.87
C ASN A 74 -11.48 10.64 -3.22
N ILE A 75 -11.46 10.60 -1.89
CA ILE A 75 -11.56 9.35 -1.15
C ILE A 75 -12.98 9.24 -0.60
N PRO A 76 -13.80 8.34 -1.16
CA PRO A 76 -15.15 8.15 -0.61
C PRO A 76 -15.10 7.69 0.85
N SER A 77 -16.06 8.12 1.64
CA SER A 77 -16.10 7.79 3.07
C SER A 77 -16.18 6.28 3.33
N TYR A 78 -16.84 5.53 2.44
CA TYR A 78 -16.93 4.07 2.60
C TYR A 78 -15.57 3.40 2.43
N VAL A 79 -14.67 3.94 1.61
CA VAL A 79 -13.30 3.43 1.47
C VAL A 79 -12.55 3.59 2.78
N VAL A 80 -12.65 4.75 3.40
CA VAL A 80 -12.02 5.01 4.70
C VAL A 80 -12.51 4.00 5.73
N SER A 81 -13.82 3.81 5.83
CA SER A 81 -14.42 2.87 6.77
C SER A 81 -13.97 1.43 6.51
N ASN A 82 -13.97 1.01 5.25
CA ASN A 82 -13.61 -0.36 4.89
C ASN A 82 -12.15 -0.66 5.19
N VAL A 83 -11.25 0.23 4.84
CA VAL A 83 -9.81 0.05 5.10
C VAL A 83 -9.54 0.03 6.61
N THR A 84 -10.13 0.96 7.36
CA THR A 84 -9.96 1.04 8.80
C THR A 84 -10.50 -0.21 9.50
N THR A 85 -11.68 -0.66 9.12
CA THR A 85 -12.30 -1.86 9.71
C THR A 85 -11.46 -3.10 9.44
N SER A 86 -11.05 -3.30 8.19
CA SER A 86 -10.21 -4.44 7.82
C SER A 86 -8.87 -4.43 8.54
N PHE A 87 -8.25 -3.25 8.65
CA PHE A 87 -6.98 -3.13 9.35
C PHE A 87 -7.11 -3.46 10.82
N ASN A 88 -8.14 -2.98 11.49
CA ASN A 88 -8.36 -3.26 12.90
C ASN A 88 -8.66 -4.74 13.17
N GLU A 89 -9.27 -5.43 12.21
CA GLU A 89 -9.49 -6.87 12.31
C GLU A 89 -8.19 -7.66 12.11
N ASP A 90 -7.36 -7.25 11.15
CA ASP A 90 -6.13 -7.95 10.82
C ASP A 90 -4.99 -7.64 11.80
N PHE A 91 -4.94 -6.41 12.33
CA PHE A 91 -3.87 -5.93 13.19
C PHE A 91 -4.43 -5.22 14.44
N PRO A 92 -5.13 -5.94 15.32
CA PRO A 92 -5.76 -5.30 16.48
C PRO A 92 -4.76 -4.69 17.46
N GLU A 93 -3.51 -5.16 17.46
CA GLU A 93 -2.44 -4.65 18.31
C GLU A 93 -1.79 -3.36 17.77
N LEU A 94 -2.11 -2.97 16.54
CA LEU A 94 -1.53 -1.77 15.91
C LEU A 94 -2.52 -0.61 15.83
N ASP A 95 -3.31 -0.44 16.88
CA ASP A 95 -4.38 0.56 16.94
C ASP A 95 -3.90 2.01 16.95
N THR A 96 -2.59 2.23 17.19
CA THR A 96 -1.98 3.57 17.13
C THR A 96 -1.55 3.99 15.74
N LYS A 97 -1.58 3.10 14.76
CA LYS A 97 -1.22 3.43 13.37
C LYS A 97 -2.25 4.39 12.79
N GLU A 98 -1.76 5.32 11.97
CA GLU A 98 -2.60 6.31 11.31
C GLU A 98 -2.80 5.96 9.85
N ILE A 99 -4.04 6.09 9.39
CA ILE A 99 -4.38 5.96 7.99
C ILE A 99 -4.14 7.28 7.27
N ASN A 100 -3.45 7.24 6.12
CA ASN A 100 -3.11 8.43 5.37
C ASN A 100 -3.14 8.18 3.87
N LEU A 101 -3.32 9.27 3.13
CA LEU A 101 -3.06 9.29 1.70
C LEU A 101 -1.54 9.34 1.51
N ARG A 102 -1.00 8.43 0.70
CA ARG A 102 0.44 8.31 0.52
C ARG A 102 0.81 8.18 -0.95
N LEU A 103 1.90 8.83 -1.32
CA LEU A 103 2.59 8.60 -2.58
C LEU A 103 3.77 7.68 -2.29
N LEU A 104 3.76 6.50 -2.88
CA LEU A 104 4.70 5.44 -2.53
C LEU A 104 5.35 4.86 -3.78
N PRO A 105 6.65 4.53 -3.72
CA PRO A 105 7.25 3.68 -4.74
C PRO A 105 6.74 2.25 -4.57
N HIS A 106 6.53 1.57 -5.67
CA HIS A 106 6.17 0.15 -5.68
C HIS A 106 7.04 -0.57 -6.70
N VAL A 107 7.86 -1.50 -6.24
CA VAL A 107 8.82 -2.24 -7.07
C VAL A 107 8.44 -3.71 -7.05
N TRP A 108 8.34 -4.30 -8.25
CA TRP A 108 8.04 -5.72 -8.38
C TRP A 108 8.73 -6.31 -9.61
N TRP A 109 8.78 -7.63 -9.64
CA TRP A 109 9.33 -8.37 -10.79
C TRP A 109 8.40 -8.37 -11.98
#